data_03385c081f01463921c8a1ffa492ce9c
#
_entry.id   03385c081f01463921c8a1ffa492ce9c
#
_cell.length_a   1.000
_cell.length_b   1.000
_cell.length_c   1.000
_cell.angle_alpha   90.00
_cell.angle_beta   90.00
_cell.angle_gamma   90.00
#
_symmetry.space_group_name_H-M   'P 1'
#
loop_
_entity.id
_entity.type
_entity.pdbx_description
1 polymer ?
#
loop_
_entity_poly.entity_id
_entity_poly.type
_entity_poly.pdbx_seq_one_letter_code
_entity_poly.pdbx_strand_id
1 'polypeptide(L)'
;MVVSRQVDLLEPVNLADHLGKVELYLGQVCQIAGISKMQLDYWTNKAQIPTKGKKQRIYDIDALELVMLIKQAKDKGLNLGAAIDAAKRYREEQRMMDELAAATATSSASPL
;
A
#
# COMPACT_ATOMS: atom_id res chain seq x y z
N MET A 1 37.34 -5.46 13.45
CA MET A 1 36.13 -4.89 13.19
C MET A 1 35.15 -4.89 14.27
N VAL A 2 35.25 -3.89 15.03
CA VAL A 2 34.38 -3.67 16.15
C VAL A 2 32.93 -3.53 15.69
N VAL A 3 32.77 -2.94 14.54
CA VAL A 3 31.43 -2.74 13.99
C VAL A 3 30.68 -4.06 13.80
N SER A 4 31.40 -5.09 13.42
CA SER A 4 30.80 -6.39 13.21
C SER A 4 30.16 -6.93 14.48
N ARG A 5 30.81 -6.71 15.60
CA ARG A 5 30.28 -7.20 16.87
C ARG A 5 28.99 -6.54 17.25
N GLN A 6 28.88 -5.25 16.99
CA GLN A 6 27.65 -4.54 17.30
C GLN A 6 26.51 -5.04 16.43
N VAL A 7 26.81 -5.37 15.20
CA VAL A 7 25.82 -5.92 14.28
C VAL A 7 25.33 -7.27 14.76
N ASP A 8 26.25 -8.07 15.35
CA ASP A 8 25.88 -9.39 15.84
C ASP A 8 24.88 -9.35 16.97
N LEU A 9 24.78 -8.22 17.66
CA LEU A 9 23.80 -8.06 18.74
C LEU A 9 22.41 -7.72 18.25
N LEU A 10 22.28 -7.42 16.98
CA LEU A 10 21.00 -7.03 16.40
C LEU A 10 20.48 -8.12 15.47
N GLU A 11 19.18 -8.17 15.35
CA GLU A 11 18.51 -9.11 14.46
C GLU A 11 17.78 -8.36 13.36
N PRO A 12 17.64 -8.97 12.17
CA PRO A 12 16.89 -8.33 11.10
C PRO A 12 15.45 -8.07 11.52
N VAL A 13 14.92 -6.90 11.15
CA VAL A 13 13.54 -6.56 11.44
C VAL A 13 12.69 -6.89 10.22
N ASN A 14 11.67 -7.70 10.41
CA ASN A 14 10.76 -8.05 9.33
C ASN A 14 9.70 -6.97 9.23
N LEU A 15 9.97 -5.97 8.41
CA LEU A 15 9.06 -4.85 8.26
C LEU A 15 7.73 -5.24 7.64
N ALA A 16 7.71 -6.29 6.83
CA ALA A 16 6.47 -6.73 6.21
C ALA A 16 5.43 -7.14 7.25
N ASP A 17 5.87 -7.81 8.32
CA ASP A 17 4.96 -8.19 9.40
C ASP A 17 4.43 -6.99 10.15
N HIS A 18 5.22 -5.93 10.25
CA HIS A 18 4.82 -4.72 10.95
C HIS A 18 3.94 -3.82 10.09
N LEU A 19 4.19 -3.77 8.79
CA LEU A 19 3.43 -2.93 7.88
C LEU A 19 1.96 -3.34 7.84
N GLY A 20 1.66 -4.63 8.01
CA GLY A 20 0.29 -5.09 8.03
C GLY A 20 -0.49 -4.62 9.23
N LYS A 21 0.21 -4.11 10.26
CA LYS A 21 -0.42 -3.62 11.49
C LYS A 21 -0.50 -2.10 11.54
N VAL A 22 -0.08 -1.42 10.47
CA VAL A 22 -0.10 0.03 10.45
C VAL A 22 -1.53 0.53 10.38
N GLU A 23 -1.84 1.51 11.23
CA GLU A 23 -3.14 2.16 11.26
C GLU A 23 -2.92 3.66 11.10
N LEU A 24 -3.54 4.22 10.06
CA LEU A 24 -3.37 5.63 9.75
C LEU A 24 -4.73 6.33 9.80
N TYR A 25 -4.73 7.51 10.40
CA TYR A 25 -5.94 8.32 10.43
C TYR A 25 -6.03 9.21 9.20
N LEU A 26 -7.21 9.72 8.96
CA LEU A 26 -7.50 10.52 7.77
C LEU A 26 -6.46 11.63 7.55
N GLY A 27 -6.13 12.38 8.61
CA GLY A 27 -5.18 13.48 8.49
C GLY A 27 -3.78 13.03 8.10
N GLN A 28 -3.38 11.87 8.58
CA GLN A 28 -2.06 11.31 8.24
C GLN A 28 -2.00 10.90 6.78
N VAL A 29 -3.05 10.25 6.29
CA VAL A 29 -3.14 9.86 4.89
C VAL A 29 -3.13 11.09 3.99
N CYS A 30 -3.88 12.13 4.37
CA CYS A 30 -3.90 13.39 3.62
C CYS A 30 -2.51 13.99 3.52
N GLN A 31 -1.77 13.97 4.62
CA GLN A 31 -0.44 14.52 4.65
C GLN A 31 0.52 13.73 3.76
N ILE A 32 0.45 12.42 3.82
CA ILE A 32 1.32 11.55 3.03
C ILE A 32 0.99 11.68 1.54
N ALA A 33 -0.29 11.64 1.20
CA ALA A 33 -0.71 11.66 -0.20
C ALA A 33 -0.75 13.06 -0.81
N GLY A 34 -0.73 14.10 0.03
CA GLY A 34 -0.77 15.47 -0.47
C GLY A 34 -2.12 15.89 -0.98
N ILE A 35 -3.19 15.46 -0.33
CA ILE A 35 -4.56 15.81 -0.72
C ILE A 35 -5.32 16.35 0.48
N SER A 36 -6.43 17.04 0.22
CA SER A 36 -7.25 17.59 1.29
C SER A 36 -8.10 16.50 1.94
N LYS A 37 -8.58 16.78 3.14
CA LYS A 37 -9.48 15.86 3.84
C LYS A 37 -10.75 15.61 3.05
N MET A 38 -11.27 16.65 2.43
CA MET A 38 -12.48 16.54 1.63
C MET A 38 -12.26 15.64 0.42
N GLN A 39 -11.12 15.80 -0.25
CA GLN A 39 -10.78 14.93 -1.37
C GLN A 39 -10.63 13.48 -0.92
N LEU A 40 -9.92 13.25 0.18
CA LEU A 40 -9.70 11.89 0.66
C LEU A 40 -11.02 11.23 1.03
N ASP A 41 -11.89 11.96 1.71
CA ASP A 41 -13.20 11.42 2.09
C ASP A 41 -14.02 11.06 0.86
N TYR A 42 -14.03 11.95 -0.12
CA TYR A 42 -14.74 11.71 -1.36
C TYR A 42 -14.17 10.50 -2.12
N TRP A 43 -12.86 10.43 -2.23
CA TRP A 43 -12.21 9.32 -2.92
C TRP A 43 -12.45 7.99 -2.19
N THR A 44 -12.41 8.01 -0.87
CA THR A 44 -12.65 6.81 -0.07
C THR A 44 -14.03 6.24 -0.35
N ASN A 45 -15.04 7.11 -0.40
CA ASN A 45 -16.40 6.69 -0.69
C ASN A 45 -16.55 6.24 -2.14
N LYS A 46 -15.99 7.01 -3.06
CA LYS A 46 -16.18 6.74 -4.49
C LYS A 46 -15.47 5.46 -4.92
N ALA A 47 -14.26 5.24 -4.41
CA ALA A 47 -13.48 4.06 -4.75
C ALA A 47 -13.81 2.87 -3.86
N GLN A 48 -14.63 3.08 -2.84
CA GLN A 48 -14.98 2.06 -1.86
C GLN A 48 -13.72 1.48 -1.21
N ILE A 49 -12.85 2.38 -0.77
CA ILE A 49 -11.61 1.99 -0.10
C ILE A 49 -11.95 1.45 1.28
N PRO A 50 -11.53 0.22 1.62
CA PRO A 50 -11.82 -0.33 2.93
C PRO A 50 -11.16 0.48 4.05
N THR A 51 -11.94 0.82 5.06
CA THR A 51 -11.42 1.49 6.25
C THR A 51 -12.01 0.84 7.49
N LYS A 52 -11.33 1.01 8.61
CA LYS A 52 -11.79 0.50 9.91
C LYS A 52 -12.29 1.67 10.74
N GLY A 53 -12.96 1.36 11.85
CA GLY A 53 -13.40 2.37 12.78
C GLY A 53 -14.78 2.92 12.46
N LYS A 54 -15.53 3.26 13.52
CA LYS A 54 -16.89 3.77 13.38
C LYS A 54 -16.94 5.29 13.38
N LYS A 55 -16.17 5.94 14.23
CA LYS A 55 -16.17 7.39 14.34
C LYS A 55 -15.11 8.05 13.49
N GLN A 56 -13.98 7.37 13.35
CA GLN A 56 -12.87 7.87 12.54
C GLN A 56 -12.48 6.80 11.56
N ARG A 57 -12.17 7.19 10.35
CA ARG A 57 -11.68 6.25 9.35
C ARG A 57 -10.22 5.92 9.65
N ILE A 58 -9.94 4.65 9.71
CA ILE A 58 -8.58 4.15 9.90
C ILE A 58 -8.18 3.43 8.63
N TYR A 59 -7.06 3.85 8.04
CA TYR A 59 -6.56 3.32 6.79
C TYR A 59 -5.36 2.41 7.07
N ASP A 60 -5.32 1.28 6.42
CA ASP A 60 -4.15 0.42 6.49
C ASP A 60 -3.20 0.77 5.33
N ILE A 61 -2.09 0.04 5.24
CA ILE A 61 -1.10 0.28 4.20
C ILE A 61 -1.69 0.06 2.81
N ASP A 62 -2.54 -0.94 2.66
CA ASP A 62 -3.17 -1.21 1.36
C ASP A 62 -4.08 -0.06 0.94
N ALA A 63 -4.83 0.48 1.88
CA ALA A 63 -5.69 1.62 1.60
C ALA A 63 -4.87 2.84 1.23
N LEU A 64 -3.78 3.08 1.95
CA LEU A 64 -2.87 4.18 1.63
C LEU A 64 -2.31 4.04 0.21
N GLU A 65 -1.87 2.85 -0.13
CA GLU A 65 -1.33 2.60 -1.47
C GLU A 65 -2.35 2.93 -2.55
N LEU A 66 -3.59 2.51 -2.35
CA LEU A 66 -4.64 2.77 -3.32
C LEU A 66 -4.87 4.27 -3.49
N VAL A 67 -4.91 5.02 -2.37
CA VAL A 67 -5.06 6.47 -2.41
C VAL A 67 -3.93 7.10 -3.21
N MET A 68 -2.70 6.66 -2.97
CA MET A 68 -1.54 7.22 -3.65
C MET A 68 -1.54 6.90 -5.14
N LEU A 69 -2.00 5.72 -5.52
CA LEU A 69 -2.12 5.36 -6.94
C LEU A 69 -3.19 6.19 -7.63
N ILE A 70 -4.31 6.44 -6.97
CA ILE A 70 -5.36 7.31 -7.51
C ILE A 70 -4.81 8.72 -7.72
N LYS A 71 -4.06 9.23 -6.73
CA LYS A 71 -3.46 10.56 -6.83
C LYS A 71 -2.51 10.62 -8.02
N GLN A 72 -1.68 9.61 -8.18
CA GLN A 72 -0.73 9.55 -9.29
C GLN A 72 -1.45 9.57 -10.63
N ALA A 73 -2.51 8.79 -10.77
CA ALA A 73 -3.28 8.74 -12.01
C ALA A 73 -3.96 10.07 -12.30
N LYS A 74 -4.48 10.73 -11.26
CA LYS A 74 -5.09 12.04 -11.43
C LYS A 74 -4.06 13.09 -11.85
N ASP A 75 -2.87 13.02 -11.28
CA ASP A 75 -1.79 13.95 -11.64
C ASP A 75 -1.37 13.78 -13.10
N LYS A 76 -1.60 12.60 -13.66
CA LYS A 76 -1.32 12.34 -15.07
C LYS A 76 -2.46 12.72 -15.99
N GLY A 77 -3.52 13.31 -15.46
CA GLY A 77 -4.59 13.86 -16.24
C GLY A 77 -5.86 13.03 -16.31
N LEU A 78 -5.94 11.91 -15.61
CA LEU A 78 -7.16 11.10 -15.63
C LEU A 78 -8.22 11.71 -14.73
N ASN A 79 -9.49 11.58 -15.13
CA ASN A 79 -10.57 11.96 -14.23
C ASN A 79 -10.65 10.93 -13.10
N LEU A 80 -11.43 11.24 -12.06
CA LEU A 80 -11.45 10.39 -10.88
C LEU A 80 -11.90 8.96 -11.17
N GLY A 81 -12.94 8.77 -11.96
CA GLY A 81 -13.40 7.44 -12.28
C GLY A 81 -12.33 6.61 -12.98
N ALA A 82 -11.70 7.20 -13.99
CA ALA A 82 -10.61 6.52 -14.71
C ALA A 82 -9.40 6.30 -13.81
N ALA A 83 -9.11 7.24 -12.92
CA ALA A 83 -8.00 7.11 -11.99
C ALA A 83 -8.22 5.95 -11.02
N ILE A 84 -9.46 5.82 -10.52
CA ILE A 84 -9.81 4.72 -9.62
C ILE A 84 -9.68 3.38 -10.34
N ASP A 85 -10.19 3.29 -11.57
CA ASP A 85 -10.11 2.06 -12.35
C ASP A 85 -8.65 1.69 -12.62
N ALA A 86 -7.85 2.66 -12.99
CA ALA A 86 -6.43 2.43 -13.27
C ALA A 86 -5.68 1.95 -12.03
N ALA A 87 -5.97 2.58 -10.89
CA ALA A 87 -5.32 2.22 -9.64
C ALA A 87 -5.67 0.80 -9.21
N LYS A 88 -6.93 0.43 -9.30
CA LYS A 88 -7.38 -0.90 -8.92
C LYS A 88 -6.83 -1.97 -9.86
N ARG A 89 -6.79 -1.66 -11.15
CA ARG A 89 -6.23 -2.57 -12.14
C ARG A 89 -4.74 -2.78 -11.91
N TYR A 90 -4.03 -1.71 -11.63
CA TYR A 90 -2.60 -1.79 -11.34
C TYR A 90 -2.33 -2.71 -10.16
N ARG A 91 -3.10 -2.55 -9.08
CA ARG A 91 -2.92 -3.37 -7.89
C ARG A 91 -3.24 -4.84 -8.17
N GLU A 92 -4.26 -5.10 -8.94
CA GLU A 92 -4.62 -6.46 -9.29
C GLU A 92 -3.54 -7.12 -10.13
N GLU A 93 -3.02 -6.40 -11.11
CA GLU A 93 -1.94 -6.91 -11.95
C GLU A 93 -0.69 -7.17 -11.12
N GLN A 94 -0.38 -6.27 -10.19
CA GLN A 94 0.77 -6.43 -9.33
C GLN A 94 0.63 -7.67 -8.44
N ARG A 95 -0.55 -7.87 -7.89
CA ARG A 95 -0.84 -9.04 -7.06
C ARG A 95 -0.67 -10.32 -7.87
N MET A 96 -1.18 -10.35 -9.08
CA MET A 96 -1.04 -11.50 -9.95
C MET A 96 0.40 -11.78 -10.31
N MET A 97 1.17 -10.74 -10.57
CA MET A 97 2.59 -10.89 -10.87
C MET A 97 3.38 -11.39 -9.68
N ASP A 98 3.03 -10.93 -8.49
CA ASP A 98 3.67 -11.39 -7.27
C ASP A 98 3.39 -12.87 -7.02
N GLU A 99 2.15 -13.29 -7.24
CA GLU A 99 1.78 -14.69 -7.10
C GLU A 99 2.50 -15.57 -8.13
N LEU A 100 2.61 -15.08 -9.33
CA LEU A 100 3.31 -15.81 -10.39
C LEU A 100 4.79 -15.92 -10.08
N ALA A 101 5.40 -14.85 -9.61
CA ALA A 101 6.81 -14.86 -9.23
C ALA A 101 7.07 -15.83 -8.09
N ALA A 102 6.18 -15.88 -7.11
CA ALA A 102 6.30 -16.80 -5.99
C ALA A 102 6.18 -18.24 -6.47
N ALA A 103 5.24 -18.51 -7.37
CA ALA A 103 5.09 -19.85 -7.91
C ALA A 103 6.30 -20.27 -8.73
N THR A 104 6.85 -19.34 -9.50
CA THR A 104 8.04 -19.61 -10.31
C THR A 104 9.25 -19.87 -9.41
N ALA A 105 9.40 -19.08 -8.36
CA ALA A 105 10.49 -19.24 -7.42
C ALA A 105 10.40 -20.60 -6.73
N THR A 106 9.19 -21.02 -6.37
CA THR A 106 8.99 -22.30 -5.75
C THR A 106 9.34 -23.44 -6.70
N SER A 107 8.94 -23.31 -7.94
CA SER A 107 9.28 -24.31 -8.95
C SER A 107 10.78 -24.40 -9.17
N SER A 108 11.43 -23.26 -9.20
CA SER A 108 12.87 -23.23 -9.38
C SER A 108 13.60 -23.86 -8.23
N ALA A 109 13.06 -23.72 -7.05
CA ALA A 109 13.70 -24.27 -5.87
C ALA A 109 13.62 -25.78 -5.80
N SER A 110 12.79 -26.33 -6.63
CA SER A 110 12.58 -27.74 -6.57
C SER A 110 13.39 -28.45 -7.63
N PRO A 111 14.48 -28.63 -7.66
CA PRO A 111 15.27 -29.06 -8.56
C PRO A 111 15.72 -30.11 -8.80
N LEU A 112 15.86 -30.21 -8.72
CA LEU A 112 16.54 -31.06 -9.19
C LEU A 112 17.05 -31.82 -8.78
#